data_5d1bd8cdb15160d237f07ea910bd58f2
#
_entry.id   5d1bd8cdb15160d237f07ea910bd58f2
#
_cell.length_a   1.000
_cell.length_b   1.000
_cell.length_c   1.000
_cell.angle_alpha   90.00
_cell.angle_beta   90.00
_cell.angle_gamma   90.00
#
_symmetry.space_group_name_H-M   'P 1'
#
loop_
_entity.id
_entity.type
_entity.pdbx_description
1 polymer ?
#
loop_
_entity_poly.entity_id
_entity_poly.type
_entity_poly.pdbx_seq_one_letter_code
_entity_poly.pdbx_strand_id
1 'polypeptide(L)'
;MNGQEFATAVQYNAPFITIVADNGMYGTIRMHQEREYPGRVSATDLRNPDFPAYARAFGGFGVSVERTEDFPDAFKQAQACGKPAIIRLAIDAEAITPTTTIAKIRARSLAEKKR
;
A
#
# COMPACT_ATOMS: atom_id res chain seq x y z
N MET A 1 10.11 4.18 -10.50
CA MET A 1 9.09 4.69 -9.58
C MET A 1 9.45 6.13 -9.27
N ASN A 2 8.59 7.06 -9.59
CA ASN A 2 8.92 8.49 -9.71
C ASN A 2 8.16 9.34 -8.69
N GLY A 3 8.24 8.96 -7.39
CA GLY A 3 7.57 9.72 -6.32
C GLY A 3 8.01 11.18 -6.24
N GLN A 4 9.25 11.47 -6.61
CA GLN A 4 9.80 12.83 -6.64
C GLN A 4 9.08 13.76 -7.64
N GLU A 5 8.38 13.24 -8.64
CA GLU A 5 7.57 14.02 -9.58
C GLU A 5 6.38 14.72 -8.90
N PHE A 6 6.10 14.35 -7.65
CA PHE A 6 5.17 15.08 -6.82
C PHE A 6 5.58 16.55 -6.63
N ALA A 7 6.88 16.82 -6.56
CA ALA A 7 7.42 18.19 -6.54
C ALA A 7 7.04 18.98 -7.79
N THR A 8 7.14 18.35 -8.96
CA THR A 8 6.75 18.97 -10.24
C THR A 8 5.27 19.31 -10.25
N ALA A 9 4.42 18.40 -9.76
CA ALA A 9 2.98 18.65 -9.67
C ALA A 9 2.63 19.82 -8.75
N VAL A 10 3.30 19.94 -7.62
CA VAL A 10 3.13 21.06 -6.69
C VAL A 10 3.59 22.36 -7.36
N GLN A 11 4.76 22.37 -7.99
CA GLN A 11 5.31 23.56 -8.64
C GLN A 11 4.40 24.13 -9.73
N TYR A 12 3.76 23.25 -10.50
CA TYR A 12 2.91 23.64 -11.63
C TYR A 12 1.42 23.68 -11.30
N ASN A 13 1.05 23.60 -10.03
CA ASN A 13 -0.35 23.57 -9.58
C ASN A 13 -1.19 22.55 -10.35
N ALA A 14 -0.67 21.34 -10.52
CA ALA A 14 -1.33 20.25 -11.20
C ALA A 14 -1.97 19.29 -10.16
N PRO A 15 -3.19 19.57 -9.68
CA PRO A 15 -3.81 18.77 -8.63
C PRO A 15 -4.16 17.38 -9.15
N PHE A 16 -3.77 16.36 -8.40
CA PHE A 16 -4.18 14.97 -8.59
C PHE A 16 -4.19 14.25 -7.24
N ILE A 17 -4.87 13.12 -7.18
CA ILE A 17 -4.92 12.28 -5.98
C ILE A 17 -4.22 10.97 -6.28
N THR A 18 -3.16 10.67 -5.54
CA THR A 18 -2.50 9.37 -5.52
C THR A 18 -3.02 8.56 -4.36
N ILE A 19 -3.52 7.36 -4.62
CA ILE A 19 -3.89 6.39 -3.60
C ILE A 19 -2.78 5.34 -3.52
N VAL A 20 -2.14 5.24 -2.35
CA VAL A 20 -1.08 4.27 -2.07
C VAL A 20 -1.66 3.14 -1.23
N ALA A 21 -1.83 1.97 -1.83
CA ALA A 21 -2.20 0.74 -1.11
C ALA A 21 -0.94 0.16 -0.45
N ASP A 22 -0.85 0.29 0.86
CA ASP A 22 0.33 -0.07 1.64
C ASP A 22 0.05 -1.29 2.53
N ASN A 23 0.59 -2.44 2.17
CA ASN A 23 0.54 -3.67 2.95
C ASN A 23 1.86 -3.99 3.67
N GLY A 24 2.85 -3.11 3.63
CA GLY A 24 4.15 -3.27 4.29
C GLY A 24 5.03 -4.37 3.73
N MET A 25 4.74 -4.90 2.53
CA MET A 25 5.54 -5.97 1.96
C MET A 25 5.46 -6.05 0.42
N TYR A 26 6.37 -6.81 -0.18
CA TYR A 26 6.26 -7.28 -1.56
C TYR A 26 5.25 -8.44 -1.63
N GLY A 27 3.95 -8.13 -1.61
CA GLY A 27 2.87 -9.11 -1.44
C GLY A 27 2.87 -10.24 -2.46
N THR A 28 3.04 -9.95 -3.74
CA THR A 28 3.08 -10.95 -4.80
C THR A 28 4.29 -11.89 -4.63
N ILE A 29 5.46 -11.36 -4.32
CA ILE A 29 6.66 -12.17 -4.07
C ILE A 29 6.45 -13.03 -2.83
N ARG A 30 5.89 -12.48 -1.75
CA ARG A 30 5.56 -13.21 -0.54
C ARG A 30 4.59 -14.37 -0.82
N MET A 31 3.58 -14.13 -1.64
CA MET A 31 2.65 -15.17 -2.07
C MET A 31 3.38 -16.35 -2.74
N HIS A 32 4.32 -16.07 -3.63
CA HIS A 32 5.13 -17.11 -4.27
C HIS A 32 6.04 -17.84 -3.27
N GLN A 33 6.66 -17.14 -2.33
CA GLN A 33 7.45 -17.78 -1.26
C GLN A 33 6.59 -18.77 -0.46
N GLU A 34 5.39 -18.37 -0.06
CA GLU A 34 4.51 -19.25 0.72
C GLU A 34 3.97 -20.45 -0.08
N ARG A 35 3.86 -20.32 -1.40
CA ARG A 35 3.47 -21.42 -2.28
C ARG A 35 4.59 -22.44 -2.45
N GLU A 36 5.81 -21.96 -2.76
CA GLU A 36 6.93 -22.83 -3.10
C GLU A 36 7.73 -23.26 -1.86
N TYR A 37 7.87 -22.38 -0.89
CA TYR A 37 8.68 -22.57 0.32
C TYR A 37 7.91 -22.10 1.57
N PRO A 38 6.80 -22.78 1.94
CA PRO A 38 5.90 -22.31 2.99
C PRO A 38 6.60 -22.09 4.32
N GLY A 39 6.36 -20.93 4.94
CA GLY A 39 6.96 -20.52 6.21
C GLY A 39 8.42 -20.08 6.13
N ARG A 40 9.04 -20.05 4.95
CA ARG A 40 10.43 -19.62 4.75
C ARG A 40 10.46 -18.20 4.18
N VAL A 41 10.08 -17.21 5.00
CA VAL A 41 10.05 -15.80 4.62
C VAL A 41 11.46 -15.25 4.47
N SER A 42 11.74 -14.55 3.36
CA SER A 42 13.02 -13.89 3.13
C SER A 42 12.84 -12.62 2.29
N ALA A 43 13.36 -11.51 2.79
CA ALA A 43 13.50 -10.23 2.07
C ALA A 43 12.21 -9.68 1.43
N THR A 44 11.04 -9.97 1.98
CA THR A 44 9.75 -9.48 1.44
C THR A 44 9.06 -8.44 2.30
N ASP A 45 9.56 -8.17 3.50
CA ASP A 45 9.05 -7.11 4.37
C ASP A 45 9.58 -5.75 3.90
N LEU A 46 8.73 -4.72 3.94
CA LEU A 46 9.06 -3.36 3.59
C LEU A 46 8.86 -2.43 4.78
N ARG A 47 9.80 -1.49 4.94
CA ARG A 47 9.61 -0.29 5.74
C ARG A 47 9.38 0.87 4.79
N ASN A 48 8.12 1.20 4.58
CA ASN A 48 7.75 2.32 3.73
C ASN A 48 7.96 3.66 4.45
N PRO A 49 8.21 4.75 3.71
CA PRO A 49 8.20 6.08 4.30
C PRO A 49 6.79 6.45 4.78
N ASP A 50 6.70 7.47 5.64
CA ASP A 50 5.43 8.14 5.93
C ASP A 50 4.96 8.88 4.67
N PHE A 51 4.09 8.26 3.87
CA PHE A 51 3.60 8.84 2.62
C PHE A 51 2.82 10.15 2.82
N PRO A 52 1.97 10.32 3.84
CA PRO A 52 1.40 11.61 4.18
C PRO A 52 2.44 12.70 4.46
N ALA A 53 3.46 12.41 5.24
CA ALA A 53 4.55 13.34 5.52
C ALA A 53 5.35 13.66 4.25
N TYR A 54 5.58 12.68 3.38
CA TYR A 54 6.22 12.87 2.09
C TYR A 54 5.45 13.87 1.20
N ALA A 55 4.13 13.74 1.10
CA ALA A 55 3.30 14.70 0.38
C ALA A 55 3.40 16.12 0.97
N ARG A 56 3.33 16.23 2.29
CA ARG A 56 3.43 17.51 2.99
C ARG A 56 4.80 18.17 2.83
N ALA A 57 5.87 17.39 2.77
CA ALA A 57 7.23 17.90 2.56
C ALA A 57 7.38 18.66 1.22
N PHE A 58 6.60 18.28 0.20
CA PHE A 58 6.54 19.01 -1.08
C PHE A 58 5.49 20.13 -1.11
N GLY A 59 4.73 20.33 -0.02
CA GLY A 59 3.65 21.33 0.01
C GLY A 59 2.29 20.83 -0.46
N GLY A 60 2.13 19.53 -0.69
CA GLY A 60 0.87 18.88 -1.04
C GLY A 60 0.04 18.50 0.20
N PHE A 61 -1.05 17.78 -0.04
CA PHE A 61 -1.91 17.21 0.99
C PHE A 61 -1.56 15.73 1.21
N GLY A 62 -1.54 15.29 2.47
CA GLY A 62 -1.26 13.91 2.81
C GLY A 62 -2.10 13.43 3.98
N VAL A 63 -2.74 12.26 3.84
CA VAL A 63 -3.56 11.62 4.87
C VAL A 63 -3.37 10.11 4.86
N SER A 64 -3.42 9.48 6.04
CA SER A 64 -3.46 8.02 6.20
C SER A 64 -4.88 7.57 6.54
N VAL A 65 -5.30 6.47 5.94
CA VAL A 65 -6.58 5.81 6.17
C VAL A 65 -6.29 4.41 6.69
N GLU A 66 -6.69 4.16 7.94
CA GLU A 66 -6.51 2.87 8.60
C GLU A 66 -7.80 2.03 8.59
N ARG A 67 -8.96 2.65 8.38
CA ARG A 67 -10.27 2.02 8.39
C ARG A 67 -11.07 2.39 7.15
N THR A 68 -11.79 1.44 6.58
CA THR A 68 -12.54 1.62 5.34
C THR A 68 -13.53 2.78 5.42
N GLU A 69 -14.18 2.96 6.56
CA GLU A 69 -15.17 4.01 6.81
C GLU A 69 -14.60 5.42 6.77
N ASP A 70 -13.29 5.59 7.00
CA ASP A 70 -12.61 6.90 7.00
C ASP A 70 -12.22 7.35 5.58
N PHE A 71 -12.24 6.44 4.60
CA PHE A 71 -11.84 6.75 3.22
C PHE A 71 -12.69 7.83 2.54
N PRO A 72 -14.03 7.83 2.61
CA PRO A 72 -14.84 8.84 1.94
C PRO A 72 -14.49 10.26 2.38
N ASP A 73 -14.25 10.48 3.66
CA ASP A 73 -13.91 11.80 4.19
C ASP A 73 -12.48 12.21 3.81
N ALA A 74 -11.52 11.30 3.87
CA ALA A 74 -10.17 11.53 3.41
C ALA A 74 -10.13 11.91 1.92
N PHE A 75 -10.92 11.22 1.09
CA PHE A 75 -11.01 11.51 -0.33
C PHE A 75 -11.65 12.87 -0.61
N LYS A 76 -12.73 13.25 0.09
CA LYS A 76 -13.35 14.58 0.00
C LYS A 76 -12.37 15.70 0.38
N GLN A 77 -11.59 15.50 1.44
CA GLN A 77 -10.57 16.47 1.86
C GLN A 77 -9.49 16.63 0.80
N ALA A 78 -9.01 15.52 0.21
CA ALA A 78 -8.04 15.54 -0.86
C ALA A 78 -8.56 16.25 -2.12
N GLN A 79 -9.84 16.06 -2.48
CA GLN A 79 -10.47 16.80 -3.58
C GLN A 79 -10.59 18.29 -3.28
N ALA A 80 -11.01 18.64 -2.07
CA ALA A 80 -11.27 20.03 -1.68
C ALA A 80 -9.98 20.86 -1.50
N CYS A 81 -8.84 20.24 -1.25
CA CYS A 81 -7.59 20.95 -0.97
C CYS A 81 -7.01 21.68 -2.19
N GLY A 82 -7.40 21.31 -3.42
CA GLY A 82 -6.91 21.92 -4.65
C GLY A 82 -5.41 21.73 -4.91
N LYS A 83 -4.77 20.81 -4.22
CA LYS A 83 -3.32 20.51 -4.31
C LYS A 83 -3.11 19.05 -4.72
N PRO A 84 -1.92 18.70 -5.22
CA PRO A 84 -1.52 17.29 -5.30
C PRO A 84 -1.64 16.63 -3.93
N ALA A 85 -2.24 15.43 -3.88
CA ALA A 85 -2.55 14.73 -2.65
C ALA A 85 -2.07 13.28 -2.67
N ILE A 86 -1.67 12.76 -1.51
CA ILE A 86 -1.42 11.34 -1.29
C ILE A 86 -2.34 10.85 -0.18
N ILE A 87 -3.14 9.82 -0.49
CA ILE A 87 -3.92 9.06 0.48
C ILE A 87 -3.23 7.71 0.65
N ARG A 88 -2.67 7.43 1.79
CA ARG A 88 -2.14 6.11 2.14
C ARG A 88 -3.26 5.27 2.72
N LEU A 89 -3.51 4.11 2.12
CA LEU A 89 -4.43 3.09 2.65
C LEU A 89 -3.63 1.99 3.35
N ALA A 90 -3.89 1.77 4.63
CA ALA A 90 -3.40 0.59 5.31
C ALA A 90 -4.14 -0.64 4.79
N ILE A 91 -3.43 -1.56 4.16
CA ILE A 91 -3.98 -2.80 3.64
C ILE A 91 -3.55 -3.95 4.54
N ASP A 92 -4.48 -4.85 4.86
CA ASP A 92 -4.17 -6.08 5.58
C ASP A 92 -3.13 -6.90 4.82
N ALA A 93 -2.01 -7.18 5.47
CA ALA A 93 -0.89 -7.95 4.90
C ALA A 93 -1.29 -9.39 4.51
N GLU A 94 -2.30 -9.95 5.16
CA GLU A 94 -2.84 -11.28 4.83
C GLU A 94 -3.71 -11.28 3.57
N ALA A 95 -4.31 -10.16 3.20
CA ALA A 95 -5.18 -10.04 2.04
C ALA A 95 -4.35 -9.96 0.75
N ILE A 96 -4.25 -11.07 0.02
CA ILE A 96 -3.43 -11.14 -1.20
C ILE A 96 -4.26 -11.19 -2.48
N THR A 97 -5.43 -11.81 -2.43
CA THR A 97 -6.43 -11.81 -3.50
C THR A 97 -7.83 -11.74 -2.91
N PRO A 98 -8.88 -11.44 -3.71
CA PRO A 98 -10.26 -11.43 -3.20
C PRO A 98 -10.72 -12.76 -2.59
N THR A 99 -10.08 -13.87 -2.94
CA THR A 99 -10.53 -15.22 -2.57
C THR A 99 -9.58 -15.97 -1.64
N THR A 100 -8.36 -15.46 -1.42
CA THR A 100 -7.36 -16.18 -0.61
C THR A 100 -6.47 -15.26 0.19
N THR A 101 -5.87 -15.80 1.25
CA THR A 101 -4.92 -15.12 2.13
C THR A 101 -3.56 -15.81 2.10
N ILE A 102 -2.52 -15.12 2.57
CA ILE A 102 -1.17 -15.67 2.74
C ILE A 102 -1.22 -16.95 3.58
N ALA A 103 -1.94 -16.93 4.70
CA ALA A 103 -2.08 -18.11 5.59
C ALA A 103 -2.73 -19.30 4.87
N LYS A 104 -3.76 -19.08 4.06
CA LYS A 104 -4.42 -20.16 3.28
C LYS A 104 -3.47 -20.77 2.25
N ILE A 105 -2.69 -19.96 1.55
CA ILE A 105 -1.70 -20.43 0.56
C ILE A 105 -0.65 -21.29 1.26
N ARG A 106 -0.11 -20.81 2.39
CA ARG A 106 0.85 -21.58 3.21
C ARG A 106 0.31 -22.93 3.65
N ALA A 107 -0.91 -22.94 4.21
CA ALA A 107 -1.54 -24.17 4.71
C ALA A 107 -1.73 -25.20 3.58
N ARG A 108 -2.17 -24.75 2.41
CA ARG A 108 -2.32 -25.61 1.24
C ARG A 108 -1.00 -26.22 0.80
N SER A 109 0.04 -25.39 0.65
CA SER A 109 1.37 -25.86 0.25
C SER A 109 1.98 -26.87 1.24
N LEU A 110 1.81 -26.63 2.54
CA LEU A 110 2.26 -27.58 3.57
C LEU A 110 1.52 -28.92 3.50
N ALA A 111 0.23 -28.92 3.18
CA ALA A 111 -0.55 -30.14 3.02
C ALA A 111 -0.12 -30.94 1.78
N GLU A 112 0.16 -30.29 0.67
CA GLU A 112 0.63 -30.90 -0.57
C GLU A 112 2.03 -31.53 -0.42
N LYS A 113 2.93 -30.91 0.35
CA LYS A 113 4.30 -31.42 0.58
C LYS A 113 4.40 -32.56 1.61
N LYS A 114 3.34 -32.85 2.35
CA LYS A 114 3.27 -34.00 3.27
C LYS A 114 2.77 -35.28 2.61
N ARG A 115 2.35 -35.22 1.36
CA ARG A 115 1.92 -36.36 0.53
C ARG A 115 3.07 -36.90 -0.29
#